data_0cd2a3cdadb479b5c9efeb1e5b03835b
#
_entry.id   0cd2a3cdadb479b5c9efeb1e5b03835b
#
_cell.length_a   1.000
_cell.length_b   1.000
_cell.length_c   1.000
_cell.angle_alpha   90.00
_cell.angle_beta   90.00
_cell.angle_gamma   90.00
#
_symmetry.space_group_name_H-M   'P 1'
#
loop_
_entity.id
_entity.type
_entity.pdbx_description
1 polymer ?
#
loop_
_entity_poly.entity_id
_entity_poly.type
_entity_poly.pdbx_seq_one_letter_code
_entity_poly.pdbx_strand_id
1 'polypeptide(L)'
;MKVIDAEVSPFALRSSRRWLTPAALGALLGAVALAVPSIRQLFVFEGLRWLYILLFAFLGVGALTPLMVHLSHQWGLVDQPSDRKIHVQPTPRLGGVAVYLGFLGSVLLNSILPDWMIATLAAGSLLLIVGIIDDVLELPASSKLAAQLVAAGIVIATGKVLTLFPSGPVGDVANVMLTLLWIVGITNAFNFFDGMDGLATGLAILIAGFMGAVAFETNQPGLGWLAIAIIGAGVGFLPYNFRGRKPAVIFLGDGGATFLGFTLACLATAAASWVF
;
A
#
# COMPACT_ATOMS: atom_id res chain seq x y z
N MET A 1 -15.73 12.29 31.46
CA MET A 1 -16.37 11.28 30.61
C MET A 1 -17.69 11.87 30.11
N LYS A 2 -17.66 12.60 28.98
CA LYS A 2 -18.86 13.10 28.29
C LYS A 2 -18.99 12.27 27.01
N VAL A 3 -19.95 11.38 27.00
CA VAL A 3 -20.43 10.71 25.80
C VAL A 3 -21.12 11.80 24.98
N ILE A 4 -20.48 12.24 23.89
CA ILE A 4 -21.12 13.11 22.91
C ILE A 4 -21.91 12.18 22.02
N ASP A 5 -23.23 12.12 22.24
CA ASP A 5 -24.18 11.58 21.28
C ASP A 5 -24.15 12.45 20.02
N ALA A 6 -23.20 12.16 19.12
CA ALA A 6 -23.22 12.71 17.78
C ALA A 6 -24.33 11.99 17.01
N GLU A 7 -25.48 12.65 16.84
CA GLU A 7 -26.53 12.18 15.92
C GLU A 7 -25.90 11.94 14.54
N VAL A 8 -25.65 10.69 14.23
CA VAL A 8 -25.19 10.26 12.92
C VAL A 8 -26.29 10.60 11.92
N SER A 9 -26.03 11.55 11.03
CA SER A 9 -26.98 11.97 10.00
C SER A 9 -27.63 10.75 9.31
N PRO A 10 -28.97 10.70 9.19
CA PRO A 10 -29.69 9.61 8.53
C PRO A 10 -29.23 9.39 7.07
N PHE A 11 -28.59 10.38 6.46
CA PHE A 11 -28.02 10.30 5.12
C PHE A 11 -26.75 9.46 5.08
N ALA A 12 -25.89 9.51 6.12
CA ALA A 12 -24.69 8.68 6.25
C ALA A 12 -25.07 7.20 6.42
N LEU A 13 -26.13 6.89 7.16
CA LEU A 13 -26.61 5.53 7.37
C LEU A 13 -27.24 4.89 6.12
N ARG A 14 -27.78 5.67 5.18
CA ARG A 14 -28.35 5.14 3.92
C ARG A 14 -27.28 4.77 2.89
N SER A 15 -26.15 5.46 2.85
CA SER A 15 -25.06 5.16 1.92
C SER A 15 -24.20 3.96 2.37
N SER A 16 -24.10 3.73 3.69
CA SER A 16 -23.29 2.64 4.26
C SER A 16 -23.90 1.24 4.09
N ARG A 17 -25.21 1.13 3.78
CA ARG A 17 -25.89 -0.17 3.67
C ARG A 17 -25.67 -0.92 2.36
N ARG A 18 -24.99 -0.35 1.36
CA ARG A 18 -24.75 -0.99 0.06
C ARG A 18 -23.26 -0.99 -0.30
N TRP A 19 -22.45 -1.69 0.47
CA TRP A 19 -21.05 -1.95 0.08
C TRP A 19 -20.95 -2.87 -1.16
N LEU A 20 -21.94 -3.73 -1.41
CA LEU A 20 -22.10 -4.52 -2.63
C LEU A 20 -22.77 -3.69 -3.73
N THR A 21 -22.01 -2.78 -4.32
CA THR A 21 -22.42 -2.15 -5.57
C THR A 21 -22.26 -3.15 -6.73
N PRO A 22 -22.99 -2.99 -7.85
CA PRO A 22 -22.77 -3.85 -9.03
C PRO A 22 -21.32 -3.87 -9.50
N ALA A 23 -20.62 -2.75 -9.41
CA ALA A 23 -19.21 -2.64 -9.75
C ALA A 23 -18.32 -3.45 -8.77
N ALA A 24 -18.55 -3.34 -7.46
CA ALA A 24 -17.83 -4.11 -6.44
C ALA A 24 -18.09 -5.62 -6.59
N LEU A 25 -19.33 -6.00 -6.87
CA LEU A 25 -19.67 -7.40 -7.12
C LEU A 25 -18.99 -7.92 -8.39
N GLY A 26 -18.99 -7.17 -9.46
CA GLY A 26 -18.26 -7.52 -10.70
C GLY A 26 -16.76 -7.65 -10.47
N ALA A 27 -16.16 -6.74 -9.71
CA ALA A 27 -14.75 -6.80 -9.34
C ALA A 27 -14.45 -8.04 -8.48
N LEU A 28 -15.31 -8.36 -7.51
CA LEU A 28 -15.17 -9.55 -6.68
C LEU A 28 -15.26 -10.83 -7.51
N LEU A 29 -16.28 -10.96 -8.37
CA LEU A 29 -16.43 -12.12 -9.25
C LEU A 29 -15.24 -12.27 -10.18
N GLY A 30 -14.72 -11.16 -10.74
CA GLY A 30 -13.53 -11.15 -11.57
C GLY A 30 -12.29 -11.61 -10.80
N ALA A 31 -12.07 -11.10 -9.58
CA ALA A 31 -10.96 -11.51 -8.72
C ALA A 31 -11.05 -12.99 -8.34
N VAL A 32 -12.25 -13.49 -8.00
CA VAL A 32 -12.49 -14.90 -7.70
C VAL A 32 -12.24 -15.77 -8.93
N ALA A 33 -12.71 -15.35 -10.11
CA ALA A 33 -12.43 -16.06 -11.37
C ALA A 33 -10.92 -16.15 -11.65
N LEU A 34 -10.18 -15.03 -11.49
CA LEU A 34 -8.73 -15.02 -11.63
C LEU A 34 -8.01 -15.89 -10.59
N ALA A 35 -8.59 -16.11 -9.41
CA ALA A 35 -8.01 -17.00 -8.39
C ALA A 35 -8.07 -18.49 -8.79
N VAL A 36 -8.85 -18.86 -9.82
CA VAL A 36 -8.94 -20.24 -10.33
C VAL A 36 -7.59 -20.62 -10.98
N PRO A 37 -6.95 -21.73 -10.54
CA PRO A 37 -5.60 -22.10 -11.01
C PRO A 37 -5.49 -22.26 -12.54
N SER A 38 -6.52 -22.79 -13.20
CA SER A 38 -6.54 -22.99 -14.66
C SER A 38 -6.48 -21.66 -15.43
N ILE A 39 -7.17 -20.61 -14.92
CA ILE A 39 -7.14 -19.28 -15.52
C ILE A 39 -5.75 -18.67 -15.36
N ARG A 40 -5.17 -18.76 -14.16
CA ARG A 40 -3.79 -18.31 -13.93
C ARG A 40 -2.80 -19.00 -14.86
N GLN A 41 -2.89 -20.32 -15.01
CA GLN A 41 -2.02 -21.10 -15.91
C GLN A 41 -2.16 -20.65 -17.36
N LEU A 42 -3.36 -20.33 -17.83
CA LEU A 42 -3.60 -19.82 -19.17
C LEU A 42 -2.84 -18.49 -19.39
N PHE A 43 -2.96 -17.52 -18.46
CA PHE A 43 -2.23 -16.26 -18.56
C PHE A 43 -0.70 -16.45 -18.55
N VAL A 44 -0.21 -17.39 -17.76
CA VAL A 44 1.24 -17.70 -17.71
C VAL A 44 1.69 -18.35 -19.02
N PHE A 45 0.91 -19.28 -19.56
CA PHE A 45 1.21 -19.96 -20.81
C PHE A 45 1.25 -19.00 -22.01
N GLU A 46 0.31 -18.06 -22.07
CA GLU A 46 0.25 -17.02 -23.12
C GLU A 46 1.26 -15.87 -22.91
N GLY A 47 2.14 -15.94 -21.92
CA GLY A 47 3.10 -14.86 -21.62
C GLY A 47 2.48 -13.60 -21.00
N LEU A 48 1.20 -13.67 -20.58
CA LEU A 48 0.43 -12.55 -20.05
C LEU A 48 0.44 -12.49 -18.51
N ARG A 49 1.47 -13.05 -17.85
CA ARG A 49 1.60 -13.04 -16.38
C ARG A 49 1.50 -11.64 -15.80
N TRP A 50 2.10 -10.66 -16.48
CA TRP A 50 2.02 -9.25 -16.06
C TRP A 50 0.58 -8.72 -15.99
N LEU A 51 -0.24 -9.06 -16.99
CA LEU A 51 -1.64 -8.64 -17.06
C LEU A 51 -2.46 -9.34 -15.97
N TYR A 52 -2.20 -10.63 -15.71
CA TYR A 52 -2.84 -11.36 -14.62
C TYR A 52 -2.58 -10.69 -13.25
N ILE A 53 -1.31 -10.36 -12.95
CA ILE A 53 -0.90 -9.70 -11.70
C ILE A 53 -1.61 -8.35 -11.55
N LEU A 54 -1.59 -7.55 -12.61
CA LEU A 54 -2.22 -6.23 -12.65
C LEU A 54 -3.73 -6.33 -12.41
N LEU A 55 -4.42 -7.20 -13.17
CA LEU A 55 -5.87 -7.36 -13.07
C LEU A 55 -6.30 -7.91 -11.72
N PHE A 56 -5.57 -8.89 -11.17
CA PHE A 56 -5.89 -9.46 -9.87
C PHE A 56 -5.78 -8.41 -8.75
N ALA A 57 -4.69 -7.65 -8.71
CA ALA A 57 -4.51 -6.58 -7.75
C ALA A 57 -5.59 -5.48 -7.91
N PHE A 58 -5.84 -5.03 -9.15
CA PHE A 58 -6.85 -4.04 -9.47
C PHE A 58 -8.26 -4.43 -9.03
N LEU A 59 -8.71 -5.64 -9.42
CA LEU A 59 -10.04 -6.14 -9.08
C LEU A 59 -10.17 -6.43 -7.58
N GLY A 60 -9.12 -6.99 -6.96
CA GLY A 60 -9.07 -7.25 -5.53
C GLY A 60 -9.26 -5.98 -4.71
N VAL A 61 -8.52 -4.92 -5.03
CA VAL A 61 -8.65 -3.62 -4.37
C VAL A 61 -10.01 -2.98 -4.68
N GLY A 62 -10.45 -3.03 -5.94
CA GLY A 62 -11.76 -2.50 -6.34
C GLY A 62 -12.94 -3.16 -5.60
N ALA A 63 -12.83 -4.46 -5.29
CA ALA A 63 -13.83 -5.20 -4.51
C ALA A 63 -13.73 -4.90 -3.00
N LEU A 64 -12.50 -4.80 -2.47
CA LEU A 64 -12.26 -4.61 -1.03
C LEU A 64 -12.52 -3.17 -0.58
N THR A 65 -12.28 -2.17 -1.42
CA THR A 65 -12.42 -0.76 -1.02
C THR A 65 -13.82 -0.41 -0.52
N PRO A 66 -14.94 -0.77 -1.20
CA PRO A 66 -16.28 -0.53 -0.67
C PRO A 66 -16.56 -1.24 0.66
N LEU A 67 -15.98 -2.42 0.86
CA LEU A 67 -16.04 -3.13 2.15
C LEU A 67 -15.30 -2.34 3.23
N MET A 68 -14.11 -1.80 2.95
CA MET A 68 -13.36 -0.97 3.90
C MET A 68 -14.09 0.33 4.23
N VAL A 69 -14.78 0.95 3.26
CA VAL A 69 -15.66 2.10 3.53
C VAL A 69 -16.76 1.71 4.53
N HIS A 70 -17.41 0.57 4.32
CA HIS A 70 -18.46 0.09 5.20
C HIS A 70 -17.94 -0.19 6.63
N LEU A 71 -16.83 -0.93 6.75
CA LEU A 71 -16.21 -1.25 8.03
C LEU A 71 -15.71 0.00 8.77
N SER A 72 -15.13 0.96 8.06
CA SER A 72 -14.71 2.24 8.65
C SER A 72 -15.87 2.97 9.31
N HIS A 73 -17.03 3.01 8.67
CA HIS A 73 -18.22 3.62 9.27
C HIS A 73 -18.75 2.83 10.46
N GLN A 74 -18.73 1.49 10.38
CA GLN A 74 -19.19 0.63 11.49
C GLN A 74 -18.31 0.76 12.73
N TRP A 75 -16.99 0.88 12.55
CA TRP A 75 -16.01 0.96 13.64
C TRP A 75 -15.69 2.39 14.06
N GLY A 76 -16.28 3.40 13.39
CA GLY A 76 -16.01 4.80 13.68
C GLY A 76 -14.62 5.26 13.24
N LEU A 77 -13.95 4.51 12.35
CA LEU A 77 -12.62 4.80 11.81
C LEU A 77 -12.72 5.80 10.65
N VAL A 78 -13.20 7.00 10.99
CA VAL A 78 -13.44 8.08 10.02
C VAL A 78 -12.71 9.35 10.46
N ASP A 79 -12.14 10.05 9.49
CA ASP A 79 -11.57 11.37 9.70
C ASP A 79 -12.67 12.41 9.84
N GLN A 80 -12.75 13.05 11.00
CA GLN A 80 -13.74 14.09 11.26
C GLN A 80 -13.29 15.42 10.65
N PRO A 81 -14.21 16.19 10.03
CA PRO A 81 -13.94 17.54 9.58
C PRO A 81 -13.48 18.43 10.73
N SER A 82 -12.54 19.33 10.45
CA SER A 82 -12.12 20.37 11.38
C SER A 82 -11.72 21.63 10.60
N ASP A 83 -11.59 22.76 11.26
CA ASP A 83 -11.24 24.05 10.63
C ASP A 83 -9.89 24.03 9.88
N ARG A 84 -9.04 23.05 10.17
CA ARG A 84 -7.73 22.86 9.53
C ARG A 84 -7.76 21.89 8.35
N LYS A 85 -8.89 21.21 8.10
CA LYS A 85 -9.02 20.15 7.07
C LYS A 85 -9.87 20.62 5.91
N ILE A 86 -9.52 20.18 4.71
CA ILE A 86 -10.18 20.59 3.46
C ILE A 86 -11.52 19.88 3.27
N HIS A 87 -11.68 18.66 3.81
CA HIS A 87 -12.89 17.88 3.66
C HIS A 87 -13.97 18.30 4.66
N VAL A 88 -15.21 18.35 4.19
CA VAL A 88 -16.37 18.81 4.96
C VAL A 88 -17.27 17.67 5.46
N GLN A 89 -16.94 16.43 5.17
CA GLN A 89 -17.68 15.24 5.59
C GLN A 89 -16.74 14.22 6.25
N PRO A 90 -17.23 13.44 7.24
CA PRO A 90 -16.46 12.34 7.81
C PRO A 90 -16.03 11.36 6.72
N THR A 91 -14.73 11.14 6.58
CA THR A 91 -14.16 10.31 5.50
C THR A 91 -13.46 9.09 6.08
N PRO A 92 -13.80 7.86 5.63
CA PRO A 92 -13.15 6.61 6.02
C PRO A 92 -11.63 6.63 5.83
N ARG A 93 -10.86 5.93 6.72
CA ARG A 93 -9.39 5.90 6.69
C ARG A 93 -8.77 4.52 6.42
N LEU A 94 -9.58 3.46 6.21
CA LEU A 94 -9.07 2.09 6.00
C LEU A 94 -8.70 1.78 4.53
N GLY A 95 -8.48 2.77 3.68
CA GLY A 95 -8.13 2.54 2.27
C GLY A 95 -6.84 1.75 2.08
N GLY A 96 -5.83 2.00 2.92
CA GLY A 96 -4.57 1.27 2.93
C GLY A 96 -4.71 -0.22 3.16
N VAL A 97 -5.72 -0.65 3.93
CA VAL A 97 -6.00 -2.09 4.14
C VAL A 97 -6.43 -2.75 2.83
N ALA A 98 -7.31 -2.09 2.05
CA ALA A 98 -7.72 -2.62 0.75
C ALA A 98 -6.53 -2.73 -0.22
N VAL A 99 -5.69 -1.69 -0.29
CA VAL A 99 -4.48 -1.66 -1.12
C VAL A 99 -3.51 -2.77 -0.71
N TYR A 100 -3.23 -2.90 0.59
CA TYR A 100 -2.36 -3.94 1.13
C TYR A 100 -2.87 -5.35 0.80
N LEU A 101 -4.14 -5.65 1.06
CA LEU A 101 -4.71 -6.97 0.84
C LEU A 101 -4.76 -7.35 -0.66
N GLY A 102 -5.08 -6.39 -1.53
CA GLY A 102 -5.04 -6.61 -2.98
C GLY A 102 -3.63 -6.87 -3.50
N PHE A 103 -2.65 -6.10 -3.03
CA PHE A 103 -1.23 -6.31 -3.31
C PHE A 103 -0.76 -7.67 -2.79
N LEU A 104 -0.98 -7.96 -1.50
CA LEU A 104 -0.60 -9.22 -0.85
C LEU A 104 -1.19 -10.42 -1.58
N GLY A 105 -2.49 -10.40 -1.87
CA GLY A 105 -3.16 -11.48 -2.61
C GLY A 105 -2.54 -11.71 -3.97
N SER A 106 -2.19 -10.64 -4.70
CA SER A 106 -1.52 -10.74 -6.00
C SER A 106 -0.12 -11.35 -5.88
N VAL A 107 0.66 -10.95 -4.88
CA VAL A 107 2.00 -11.50 -4.61
C VAL A 107 1.94 -12.98 -4.24
N LEU A 108 1.06 -13.36 -3.33
CA LEU A 108 0.90 -14.74 -2.86
C LEU A 108 0.45 -15.68 -3.98
N LEU A 109 -0.59 -15.31 -4.73
CA LEU A 109 -1.11 -16.13 -5.82
C LEU A 109 -0.10 -16.32 -6.97
N ASN A 110 0.81 -15.37 -7.16
CA ASN A 110 1.84 -15.47 -8.18
C ASN A 110 3.16 -16.06 -7.69
N SER A 111 3.24 -16.46 -6.42
CA SER A 111 4.45 -17.00 -5.78
C SER A 111 5.68 -16.13 -5.98
N ILE A 112 5.50 -14.80 -5.86
CA ILE A 112 6.58 -13.81 -5.97
C ILE A 112 7.13 -13.57 -4.56
N LEU A 113 7.77 -14.58 -3.97
CA LEU A 113 8.17 -14.59 -2.56
C LEU A 113 9.64 -14.98 -2.39
N PRO A 114 10.61 -14.20 -2.89
CA PRO A 114 11.98 -14.34 -2.44
C PRO A 114 12.07 -13.99 -0.94
N ASP A 115 13.06 -14.53 -0.21
CA ASP A 115 13.17 -14.41 1.26
C ASP A 115 13.09 -12.97 1.76
N TRP A 116 13.77 -12.04 1.07
CA TRP A 116 13.73 -10.62 1.42
C TRP A 116 12.32 -10.01 1.26
N MET A 117 11.48 -10.54 0.35
CA MET A 117 10.11 -10.08 0.17
C MET A 117 9.21 -10.54 1.31
N ILE A 118 9.41 -11.74 1.85
CA ILE A 118 8.69 -12.21 3.03
C ILE A 118 8.96 -11.27 4.21
N ALA A 119 10.22 -10.91 4.41
CA ALA A 119 10.62 -9.93 5.43
C ALA A 119 9.99 -8.55 5.19
N THR A 120 10.00 -8.08 3.93
CA THR A 120 9.36 -6.82 3.53
C THR A 120 7.85 -6.82 3.77
N LEU A 121 7.17 -7.92 3.45
CA LEU A 121 5.73 -8.07 3.72
C LEU A 121 5.44 -8.08 5.23
N ALA A 122 6.21 -8.80 6.01
CA ALA A 122 6.06 -8.83 7.48
C ALA A 122 6.29 -7.44 8.09
N ALA A 123 7.35 -6.76 7.69
CA ALA A 123 7.67 -5.40 8.14
C ALA A 123 6.64 -4.37 7.66
N GLY A 124 6.17 -4.47 6.40
CA GLY A 124 5.10 -3.64 5.85
C GLY A 124 3.77 -3.85 6.56
N SER A 125 3.46 -5.10 6.97
CA SER A 125 2.29 -5.42 7.80
C SER A 125 2.37 -4.74 9.17
N LEU A 126 3.55 -4.75 9.79
CA LEU A 126 3.79 -4.04 11.05
C LEU A 126 3.49 -2.55 10.89
N LEU A 127 4.01 -1.90 9.83
CA LEU A 127 3.78 -0.48 9.59
C LEU A 127 2.32 -0.17 9.27
N LEU A 128 1.63 -1.03 8.52
CA LEU A 128 0.20 -0.90 8.27
C LEU A 128 -0.60 -0.91 9.58
N ILE A 129 -0.31 -1.88 10.46
CA ILE A 129 -0.98 -2.00 11.76
C ILE A 129 -0.70 -0.78 12.64
N VAL A 130 0.57 -0.36 12.73
CA VAL A 130 0.95 0.82 13.51
C VAL A 130 0.26 2.08 12.96
N GLY A 131 0.18 2.24 11.64
CA GLY A 131 -0.52 3.36 11.01
C GLY A 131 -2.04 3.34 11.25
N ILE A 132 -2.68 2.16 11.25
CA ILE A 132 -4.11 2.04 11.63
C ILE A 132 -4.32 2.42 13.09
N ILE A 133 -3.41 2.02 13.97
CA ILE A 133 -3.45 2.40 15.39
C ILE A 133 -3.25 3.90 15.54
N ASP A 134 -2.35 4.50 14.77
CA ASP A 134 -2.11 5.95 14.74
C ASP A 134 -3.34 6.73 14.28
N ASP A 135 -4.02 6.27 13.24
CA ASP A 135 -5.28 6.86 12.76
C ASP A 135 -6.38 6.91 13.84
N VAL A 136 -6.27 6.06 14.88
CA VAL A 136 -7.25 5.97 15.99
C VAL A 136 -6.77 6.68 17.25
N LEU A 137 -5.51 6.47 17.63
CA LEU A 137 -4.97 6.85 18.95
C LEU A 137 -4.00 8.07 18.91
N GLU A 138 -3.69 8.59 17.73
CA GLU A 138 -2.72 9.68 17.52
C GLU A 138 -1.40 9.39 18.26
N LEU A 139 -0.64 8.41 17.75
CA LEU A 139 0.60 7.95 18.37
C LEU A 139 1.67 9.04 18.37
N PRO A 140 2.52 9.12 19.39
CA PRO A 140 3.67 10.03 19.39
C PRO A 140 4.63 9.68 18.24
N ALA A 141 5.27 10.69 17.65
CA ALA A 141 6.18 10.55 16.52
C ALA A 141 7.33 9.56 16.81
N SER A 142 7.78 9.46 18.07
CA SER A 142 8.80 8.50 18.49
C SER A 142 8.39 7.05 18.33
N SER A 143 7.13 6.71 18.60
CA SER A 143 6.60 5.34 18.41
C SER A 143 6.52 4.97 16.94
N LYS A 144 6.08 5.90 16.08
CA LYS A 144 6.07 5.71 14.62
C LYS A 144 7.47 5.52 14.08
N LEU A 145 8.42 6.35 14.50
CA LEU A 145 9.83 6.23 14.10
C LEU A 145 10.44 4.89 14.58
N ALA A 146 10.16 4.49 15.82
CA ALA A 146 10.65 3.20 16.33
C ALA A 146 10.14 2.03 15.49
N ALA A 147 8.86 2.00 15.13
CA ALA A 147 8.30 0.99 14.24
C ALA A 147 8.96 0.97 12.86
N GLN A 148 9.23 2.15 12.28
CA GLN A 148 9.92 2.27 10.99
C GLN A 148 11.37 1.78 11.06
N LEU A 149 12.10 2.08 12.14
CA LEU A 149 13.45 1.57 12.34
C LEU A 149 13.48 0.05 12.51
N VAL A 150 12.53 -0.52 13.25
CA VAL A 150 12.37 -1.99 13.35
C VAL A 150 12.06 -2.59 11.99
N ALA A 151 11.12 -2.01 11.24
CA ALA A 151 10.76 -2.49 9.90
C ALA A 151 11.96 -2.44 8.93
N ALA A 152 12.72 -1.35 8.92
CA ALA A 152 13.92 -1.21 8.10
C ALA A 152 15.01 -2.21 8.54
N GLY A 153 15.21 -2.42 9.84
CA GLY A 153 16.13 -3.39 10.40
C GLY A 153 15.82 -4.83 9.96
N ILE A 154 14.54 -5.20 9.91
CA ILE A 154 14.09 -6.53 9.41
C ILE A 154 14.54 -6.74 7.95
N VAL A 155 14.38 -5.72 7.09
CA VAL A 155 14.81 -5.81 5.68
C VAL A 155 16.33 -5.86 5.55
N ILE A 156 17.05 -5.02 6.29
CA ILE A 156 18.52 -5.00 6.31
C ILE A 156 19.08 -6.36 6.76
N ALA A 157 18.45 -7.01 7.73
CA ALA A 157 18.85 -8.34 8.20
C ALA A 157 18.76 -9.43 7.11
N THR A 158 18.00 -9.21 6.03
CA THR A 158 18.00 -10.09 4.84
C THR A 158 19.14 -9.83 3.86
N GLY A 159 20.07 -8.95 4.20
CA GLY A 159 21.19 -8.56 3.35
C GLY A 159 20.85 -7.52 2.26
N LYS A 160 19.64 -6.95 2.29
CA LYS A 160 19.27 -5.89 1.35
C LYS A 160 19.71 -4.53 1.89
N VAL A 161 20.85 -4.07 1.40
CA VAL A 161 21.52 -2.84 1.81
C VAL A 161 21.96 -2.07 0.57
N LEU A 162 21.82 -0.75 0.59
CA LEU A 162 22.40 0.14 -0.43
C LEU A 162 23.92 0.15 -0.29
N THR A 163 24.62 -0.20 -1.36
CA THR A 163 26.09 -0.33 -1.38
C THR A 163 26.70 0.84 -2.15
N LEU A 164 26.68 2.03 -1.55
CA LEU A 164 27.30 3.24 -2.13
C LEU A 164 28.76 3.40 -1.71
N PHE A 165 29.12 2.96 -0.51
CA PHE A 165 30.45 3.07 0.05
C PHE A 165 31.23 1.77 -0.15
N PRO A 166 32.58 1.84 -0.34
CA PRO A 166 33.43 0.66 -0.51
C PRO A 166 33.31 -0.30 0.69
N SER A 167 33.42 -1.61 0.41
CA SER A 167 33.39 -2.66 1.43
C SER A 167 34.50 -2.46 2.47
N GLY A 168 34.18 -2.71 3.73
CA GLY A 168 35.05 -2.59 4.90
C GLY A 168 34.30 -2.06 6.11
N PRO A 169 34.85 -2.14 7.31
CA PRO A 169 34.12 -1.87 8.55
C PRO A 169 33.41 -0.51 8.59
N VAL A 170 34.03 0.54 8.05
CA VAL A 170 33.45 1.89 8.00
C VAL A 170 32.41 1.99 6.87
N GLY A 171 32.71 1.45 5.68
CA GLY A 171 31.81 1.49 4.54
C GLY A 171 30.54 0.66 4.77
N ASP A 172 30.66 -0.50 5.40
CA ASP A 172 29.52 -1.37 5.71
C ASP A 172 28.57 -0.70 6.72
N VAL A 173 29.12 -0.05 7.76
CA VAL A 173 28.29 0.77 8.69
C VAL A 173 27.63 1.93 7.96
N ALA A 174 28.38 2.64 7.10
CA ALA A 174 27.84 3.77 6.33
C ALA A 174 26.71 3.32 5.37
N ASN A 175 26.84 2.16 4.73
CA ASN A 175 25.82 1.58 3.85
C ASN A 175 24.55 1.21 4.64
N VAL A 176 24.67 0.62 5.83
CA VAL A 176 23.54 0.32 6.71
C VAL A 176 22.84 1.61 7.14
N MET A 177 23.59 2.62 7.60
CA MET A 177 23.01 3.92 8.00
C MET A 177 22.30 4.63 6.83
N LEU A 178 22.90 4.60 5.65
CA LEU A 178 22.29 5.12 4.43
C LEU A 178 20.97 4.40 4.12
N THR A 179 20.95 3.07 4.24
CA THR A 179 19.75 2.26 3.99
C THR A 179 18.64 2.57 4.99
N LEU A 180 18.96 2.71 6.27
CA LEU A 180 18.01 3.13 7.31
C LEU A 180 17.42 4.51 6.98
N LEU A 181 18.28 5.48 6.66
CA LEU A 181 17.86 6.84 6.29
C LEU A 181 16.97 6.82 5.04
N TRP A 182 17.33 6.03 4.04
CA TRP A 182 16.56 5.86 2.80
C TRP A 182 15.17 5.30 3.07
N ILE A 183 15.07 4.15 3.74
CA ILE A 183 13.79 3.47 3.98
C ILE A 183 12.89 4.33 4.86
N VAL A 184 13.40 4.85 5.97
CA VAL A 184 12.64 5.71 6.89
C VAL A 184 12.26 7.02 6.22
N GLY A 185 13.18 7.65 5.47
CA GLY A 185 12.95 8.91 4.77
C GLY A 185 11.84 8.80 3.73
N ILE A 186 11.90 7.77 2.85
CA ILE A 186 10.85 7.55 1.83
C ILE A 186 9.51 7.18 2.48
N THR A 187 9.51 6.36 3.53
CA THR A 187 8.30 6.00 4.27
C THR A 187 7.60 7.25 4.83
N ASN A 188 8.34 8.17 5.44
CA ASN A 188 7.78 9.42 5.97
C ASN A 188 7.39 10.40 4.86
N ALA A 189 8.13 10.44 3.75
CA ALA A 189 7.76 11.28 2.60
C ALA A 189 6.39 10.86 2.03
N PHE A 190 6.13 9.55 1.89
CA PHE A 190 4.82 9.06 1.44
C PHE A 190 3.69 9.39 2.41
N ASN A 191 3.94 9.27 3.71
CA ASN A 191 2.96 9.68 4.73
C ASN A 191 2.64 11.18 4.63
N PHE A 192 3.66 12.01 4.38
CA PHE A 192 3.46 13.44 4.16
C PHE A 192 2.65 13.74 2.88
N PHE A 193 2.87 13.00 1.79
CA PHE A 193 2.13 13.17 0.53
C PHE A 193 0.68 12.71 0.59
N ASP A 194 0.28 11.91 1.57
CA ASP A 194 -1.12 11.47 1.75
C ASP A 194 -2.05 12.59 2.25
N GLY A 195 -1.54 13.79 2.46
CA GLY A 195 -2.35 14.97 2.75
C GLY A 195 -3.20 15.50 1.58
N MET A 196 -3.10 14.94 0.38
CA MET A 196 -3.85 15.31 -0.82
C MET A 196 -4.44 14.08 -1.51
N ASP A 197 -5.73 14.17 -1.90
CA ASP A 197 -6.45 13.10 -2.59
C ASP A 197 -5.69 12.61 -3.83
N GLY A 198 -5.38 11.32 -3.87
CA GLY A 198 -4.72 10.64 -4.97
C GLY A 198 -3.21 10.88 -5.12
N LEU A 199 -2.60 11.81 -4.36
CA LEU A 199 -1.19 12.16 -4.56
C LEU A 199 -0.27 11.00 -4.18
N ALA A 200 -0.37 10.46 -2.97
CA ALA A 200 0.48 9.36 -2.51
C ALA A 200 0.30 8.11 -3.40
N THR A 201 -0.95 7.73 -3.69
CA THR A 201 -1.26 6.57 -4.54
C THR A 201 -0.80 6.79 -5.98
N GLY A 202 -1.04 7.98 -6.56
CA GLY A 202 -0.61 8.32 -7.92
C GLY A 202 0.92 8.31 -8.05
N LEU A 203 1.63 8.86 -7.07
CA LEU A 203 3.08 8.85 -7.01
C LEU A 203 3.61 7.41 -6.88
N ALA A 204 2.97 6.56 -6.06
CA ALA A 204 3.34 5.15 -5.96
C ALA A 204 3.20 4.41 -7.29
N ILE A 205 2.14 4.65 -8.06
CA ILE A 205 1.94 4.07 -9.39
C ILE A 205 3.05 4.51 -10.34
N LEU A 206 3.38 5.80 -10.37
CA LEU A 206 4.42 6.34 -11.25
C LEU A 206 5.79 5.76 -10.91
N ILE A 207 6.18 5.78 -9.64
CA ILE A 207 7.46 5.21 -9.18
C ILE A 207 7.52 3.72 -9.49
N ALA A 208 6.47 2.95 -9.17
CA ALA A 208 6.41 1.53 -9.49
C ALA A 208 6.50 1.28 -11.00
N GLY A 209 5.91 2.14 -11.84
CA GLY A 209 6.02 2.06 -13.29
C GLY A 209 7.45 2.17 -13.79
N PHE A 210 8.20 3.19 -13.33
CA PHE A 210 9.61 3.34 -13.66
C PHE A 210 10.47 2.20 -13.12
N MET A 211 10.26 1.82 -11.86
CA MET A 211 11.00 0.71 -11.25
C MET A 211 10.74 -0.62 -11.97
N GLY A 212 9.49 -0.87 -12.36
CA GLY A 212 9.12 -2.07 -13.11
C GLY A 212 9.78 -2.12 -14.48
N ALA A 213 9.79 -0.99 -15.21
CA ALA A 213 10.48 -0.88 -16.50
C ALA A 213 11.98 -1.19 -16.35
N VAL A 214 12.66 -0.54 -15.41
CA VAL A 214 14.09 -0.81 -15.13
C VAL A 214 14.31 -2.26 -14.71
N ALA A 215 13.45 -2.83 -13.87
CA ALA A 215 13.59 -4.21 -13.41
C ALA A 215 13.50 -5.22 -14.57
N PHE A 216 12.62 -5.01 -15.54
CA PHE A 216 12.54 -5.88 -16.73
C PHE A 216 13.74 -5.69 -17.65
N GLU A 217 14.21 -4.46 -17.89
CA GLU A 217 15.42 -4.16 -18.68
C GLU A 217 16.68 -4.76 -18.07
N THR A 218 16.76 -4.82 -16.73
CA THR A 218 17.91 -5.38 -15.99
C THR A 218 17.79 -6.88 -15.67
N ASN A 219 16.83 -7.59 -16.29
CA ASN A 219 16.58 -9.01 -16.07
C ASN A 219 16.26 -9.36 -14.60
N GLN A 220 15.54 -8.50 -13.90
CA GLN A 220 15.04 -8.71 -12.55
C GLN A 220 13.50 -8.87 -12.54
N PRO A 221 12.92 -9.90 -13.21
CA PRO A 221 11.49 -10.00 -13.43
C PRO A 221 10.69 -10.07 -12.13
N GLY A 222 11.27 -10.61 -11.04
CA GLY A 222 10.63 -10.66 -9.74
C GLY A 222 10.28 -9.27 -9.20
N LEU A 223 11.19 -8.30 -9.33
CA LEU A 223 10.93 -6.89 -8.95
C LEU A 223 9.91 -6.26 -9.90
N GLY A 224 9.97 -6.56 -11.20
CA GLY A 224 9.00 -6.10 -12.18
C GLY A 224 7.57 -6.57 -11.84
N TRP A 225 7.40 -7.84 -11.45
CA TRP A 225 6.08 -8.36 -11.03
C TRP A 225 5.54 -7.67 -9.78
N LEU A 226 6.41 -7.36 -8.81
CA LEU A 226 6.02 -6.62 -7.61
C LEU A 226 5.59 -5.18 -7.94
N ALA A 227 6.33 -4.52 -8.81
CA ALA A 227 5.98 -3.18 -9.31
C ALA A 227 4.59 -3.20 -9.99
N ILE A 228 4.30 -4.19 -10.85
CA ILE A 228 3.00 -4.37 -11.50
C ILE A 228 1.88 -4.59 -10.45
N ALA A 229 2.15 -5.35 -9.40
CA ALA A 229 1.17 -5.55 -8.32
C ALA A 229 0.84 -4.24 -7.59
N ILE A 230 1.85 -3.37 -7.33
CA ILE A 230 1.63 -2.03 -6.76
C ILE A 230 0.80 -1.17 -7.71
N ILE A 231 1.12 -1.17 -9.01
CA ILE A 231 0.36 -0.42 -10.02
C ILE A 231 -1.10 -0.87 -10.03
N GLY A 232 -1.35 -2.19 -10.11
CA GLY A 232 -2.70 -2.73 -10.10
C GLY A 232 -3.48 -2.35 -8.85
N ALA A 233 -2.87 -2.47 -7.67
CA ALA A 233 -3.48 -2.08 -6.40
C ALA A 233 -3.79 -0.58 -6.34
N GLY A 234 -2.83 0.26 -6.74
CA GLY A 234 -3.01 1.71 -6.77
C GLY A 234 -4.10 2.15 -7.74
N VAL A 235 -4.10 1.63 -8.98
CA VAL A 235 -5.13 1.95 -9.99
C VAL A 235 -6.52 1.47 -9.53
N GLY A 236 -6.61 0.34 -8.82
CA GLY A 236 -7.87 -0.16 -8.24
C GLY A 236 -8.40 0.75 -7.12
N PHE A 237 -7.52 1.44 -6.39
CA PHE A 237 -7.88 2.34 -5.30
C PHE A 237 -8.21 3.76 -5.77
N LEU A 238 -7.51 4.29 -6.77
CA LEU A 238 -7.63 5.67 -7.24
C LEU A 238 -9.07 6.13 -7.50
N PRO A 239 -10.00 5.37 -8.11
CA PRO A 239 -11.38 5.81 -8.36
C PRO A 239 -12.16 6.17 -7.10
N TYR A 240 -11.73 5.68 -5.94
CA TYR A 240 -12.34 5.96 -4.63
C TYR A 240 -11.65 7.11 -3.90
N ASN A 241 -10.34 7.26 -4.08
CA ASN A 241 -9.54 8.27 -3.40
C ASN A 241 -9.40 9.57 -4.21
N PHE A 242 -9.21 9.49 -5.54
CA PHE A 242 -9.10 10.65 -6.43
C PHE A 242 -10.30 10.76 -7.37
N ARG A 243 -11.17 11.74 -7.14
CA ARG A 243 -12.44 11.93 -7.87
C ARG A 243 -12.55 13.28 -8.57
N GLY A 244 -11.42 13.91 -8.82
CA GLY A 244 -11.36 15.23 -9.43
C GLY A 244 -12.00 16.31 -8.54
N ARG A 245 -13.15 16.85 -8.98
CA ARG A 245 -13.86 17.91 -8.21
C ARG A 245 -14.73 17.37 -7.06
N LYS A 246 -14.89 16.07 -6.94
CA LYS A 246 -15.69 15.45 -5.85
C LYS A 246 -14.74 15.01 -4.74
N PRO A 247 -15.16 15.09 -3.46
CA PRO A 247 -14.33 14.63 -2.35
C PRO A 247 -14.06 13.12 -2.45
N ALA A 248 -12.95 12.68 -1.88
CA ALA A 248 -12.63 11.27 -1.74
C ALA A 248 -13.75 10.51 -1.00
N VAL A 249 -13.97 9.26 -1.37
CA VAL A 249 -14.88 8.34 -0.67
C VAL A 249 -14.19 7.71 0.54
N ILE A 250 -12.87 7.54 0.43
CA ILE A 250 -12.02 6.92 1.44
C ILE A 250 -10.60 7.45 1.28
N PHE A 251 -9.93 7.72 2.39
CA PHE A 251 -8.52 8.06 2.44
C PHE A 251 -7.66 6.79 2.50
N LEU A 252 -6.43 6.89 2.03
CA LEU A 252 -5.45 5.83 2.11
C LEU A 252 -5.09 5.54 3.58
N GLY A 253 -4.99 6.60 4.39
CA GLY A 253 -4.64 6.58 5.82
C GLY A 253 -3.14 6.37 6.06
N ASP A 254 -2.70 6.69 7.28
CA ASP A 254 -1.29 6.61 7.68
C ASP A 254 -0.71 5.22 7.45
N GLY A 255 -1.50 4.16 7.73
CA GLY A 255 -1.09 2.78 7.48
C GLY A 255 -0.83 2.47 6.00
N GLY A 256 -1.70 2.94 5.10
CA GLY A 256 -1.54 2.71 3.66
C GLY A 256 -0.40 3.51 3.06
N ALA A 257 -0.25 4.76 3.45
CA ALA A 257 0.81 5.63 2.97
C ALA A 257 2.20 5.13 3.40
N THR A 258 2.37 4.79 4.68
CA THR A 258 3.64 4.22 5.19
C THR A 258 3.95 2.86 4.56
N PHE A 259 2.94 2.00 4.35
CA PHE A 259 3.11 0.73 3.65
C PHE A 259 3.62 0.91 2.21
N LEU A 260 3.00 1.81 1.43
CA LEU A 260 3.42 2.06 0.05
C LEU A 260 4.83 2.64 -0.02
N GLY A 261 5.13 3.66 0.79
CA GLY A 261 6.46 4.27 0.84
C GLY A 261 7.54 3.28 1.25
N PHE A 262 7.29 2.52 2.30
CA PHE A 262 8.18 1.46 2.77
C PHE A 262 8.44 0.39 1.69
N THR A 263 7.37 -0.13 1.06
CA THR A 263 7.49 -1.16 0.04
C THR A 263 8.28 -0.68 -1.16
N LEU A 264 8.04 0.54 -1.63
CA LEU A 264 8.80 1.13 -2.74
C LEU A 264 10.27 1.37 -2.38
N ALA A 265 10.56 1.84 -1.16
CA ALA A 265 11.93 2.01 -0.68
C ALA A 265 12.68 0.67 -0.63
N CYS A 266 12.01 -0.40 -0.15
CA CYS A 266 12.59 -1.75 -0.12
C CYS A 266 12.81 -2.32 -1.52
N LEU A 267 11.88 -2.11 -2.46
CA LEU A 267 12.05 -2.50 -3.86
C LEU A 267 13.25 -1.81 -4.49
N ALA A 268 13.42 -0.50 -4.27
CA ALA A 268 14.56 0.26 -4.77
C ALA A 268 15.89 -0.26 -4.17
N THR A 269 15.90 -0.55 -2.87
CA THR A 269 17.07 -1.14 -2.19
C THR A 269 17.41 -2.52 -2.77
N ALA A 270 16.39 -3.36 -3.01
CA ALA A 270 16.59 -4.67 -3.61
C ALA A 270 17.11 -4.57 -5.05
N ALA A 271 16.60 -3.63 -5.85
CA ALA A 271 17.09 -3.39 -7.20
C ALA A 271 18.57 -2.94 -7.22
N ALA A 272 18.94 -2.01 -6.35
CA ALA A 272 20.31 -1.50 -6.27
C ALA A 272 21.33 -2.56 -5.83
N SER A 273 20.94 -3.53 -4.99
CA SER A 273 21.82 -4.61 -4.51
C SER A 273 22.21 -5.63 -5.59
N TRP A 274 21.75 -5.49 -6.85
CA TRP A 274 22.11 -6.34 -8.00
C TRP A 274 23.02 -5.64 -9.01
N VAL A 275 23.24 -4.34 -8.86
CA VAL A 275 23.99 -3.54 -9.82
C VAL A 275 25.48 -3.43 -9.45
N PHE A 276 25.82 -3.74 -8.22
CA PHE A 276 27.18 -3.68 -7.66
C PHE A 276 27.51 -4.95 -6.90
#